data_dcc96d71fc3669e0123abcf67ee49bc8
#
_entry.id   dcc96d71fc3669e0123abcf67ee49bc8
#
_cell.length_a   1.000
_cell.length_b   1.000
_cell.length_c   1.000
_cell.angle_alpha   90.00
_cell.angle_beta   90.00
_cell.angle_gamma   90.00
#
_symmetry.space_group_name_H-M   'P 1'
#
loop_
_entity.id
_entity.type
_entity.pdbx_description
1 polymer ?
#
loop_
_entity_poly.entity_id
_entity_poly.type
_entity_poly.pdbx_seq_one_letter_code
_entity_poly.pdbx_strand_id
1 'polypeptide(L)'
;MHASSIGQKETNEASSVTKTDGDEVTTSRCVDKVTPPPFSNMALRGNHLPDDQPVDGWQICQFSALRQAMIEVGVALAGQGGYHADAKVKASSIVVDFVSPESDTSIWYLWGMARNFKATDKALTATLREGQGKIFSEDLEMLERQQKNLLAWPERALLKLNIDAGGVQARRVLDRLIAVELAGAPASPVAAT
;
A
#
# COMPACT_ATOMS: atom_id res chain seq x y z
N MET A 1 -4.19 11.67 2.11
CA MET A 1 -5.62 11.73 1.79
C MET A 1 -6.48 11.04 2.86
N HIS A 2 -6.13 9.91 3.39
CA HIS A 2 -6.94 9.13 4.36
C HIS A 2 -6.67 9.40 5.85
N ALA A 3 -6.22 10.60 6.21
CA ALA A 3 -5.86 10.92 7.60
C ALA A 3 -7.04 10.81 8.58
N SER A 4 -8.25 11.04 8.10
CA SER A 4 -9.48 10.97 8.91
C SER A 4 -10.07 9.56 9.01
N SER A 5 -9.77 8.66 8.05
CA SER A 5 -10.37 7.33 7.96
C SER A 5 -9.46 6.22 8.49
N ILE A 6 -8.17 6.26 8.18
CA ILE A 6 -7.18 5.24 8.60
C ILE A 6 -5.87 5.84 9.13
N GLY A 7 -5.76 7.17 9.11
CA GLY A 7 -4.51 7.84 9.42
C GLY A 7 -4.15 7.72 10.90
N GLN A 8 -2.94 7.28 11.17
CA GLN A 8 -2.25 7.49 12.42
C GLN A 8 -1.24 8.63 12.20
N LYS A 9 -1.31 9.68 13.02
CA LYS A 9 -0.48 10.87 12.84
C LYS A 9 1.01 10.51 12.80
N GLU A 10 1.44 9.68 13.73
CA GLU A 10 2.83 9.24 13.84
C GLU A 10 3.31 8.52 12.58
N THR A 11 2.50 7.64 12.01
CA THR A 11 2.82 6.95 10.76
C THR A 11 2.84 7.90 9.57
N ASN A 12 1.94 8.88 9.52
CA ASN A 12 1.89 9.85 8.44
C ASN A 12 3.10 10.80 8.45
N GLU A 13 3.61 11.14 9.62
CA GLU A 13 4.77 12.01 9.84
C GLU A 13 6.10 11.24 9.78
N ALA A 14 6.08 9.91 9.84
CA ALA A 14 7.26 9.08 9.77
C ALA A 14 7.99 9.23 8.43
N SER A 15 9.31 9.24 8.49
CA SER A 15 10.16 9.21 7.28
C SER A 15 9.89 7.95 6.47
N SER A 16 9.77 8.12 5.15
CA SER A 16 9.64 6.99 4.23
C SER A 16 10.98 6.62 3.62
N VAL A 17 11.21 5.32 3.45
CA VAL A 17 12.37 4.77 2.74
C VAL A 17 11.86 4.09 1.47
N THR A 18 12.39 4.50 0.32
CA THR A 18 12.08 3.89 -0.97
C THR A 18 13.28 3.12 -1.50
N LYS A 19 13.05 1.89 -1.93
CA LYS A 19 14.05 1.00 -2.56
C LYS A 19 13.49 0.50 -3.89
N THR A 20 14.36 0.33 -4.87
CA THR A 20 14.04 -0.29 -6.17
C THR A 20 14.95 -1.48 -6.36
N ASP A 21 14.36 -2.62 -6.69
CA ASP A 21 15.08 -3.86 -7.04
C ASP A 21 14.45 -4.45 -8.30
N GLY A 22 15.19 -4.42 -9.40
CA GLY A 22 14.69 -4.80 -10.71
C GLY A 22 13.43 -4.03 -11.11
N ASP A 23 12.31 -4.72 -11.18
CA ASP A 23 10.98 -4.19 -11.56
C ASP A 23 10.08 -3.95 -10.35
N GLU A 24 10.63 -4.07 -9.15
CA GLU A 24 9.91 -3.85 -7.91
C GLU A 24 10.34 -2.56 -7.22
N VAL A 25 9.36 -1.84 -6.67
CA VAL A 25 9.58 -0.65 -5.87
C VAL A 25 8.89 -0.82 -4.52
N THR A 26 9.65 -0.71 -3.46
CA THR A 26 9.13 -0.78 -2.09
C THR A 26 9.30 0.55 -1.40
N THR A 27 8.22 1.08 -0.83
CA THR A 27 8.24 2.24 0.06
C THR A 27 7.75 1.82 1.43
N SER A 28 8.56 2.01 2.45
CA SER A 28 8.27 1.63 3.82
C SER A 28 8.28 2.82 4.78
N ARG A 29 7.37 2.79 5.73
CA ARG A 29 7.33 3.66 6.91
C ARG A 29 7.21 2.78 8.14
N CYS A 30 8.02 3.07 9.15
CA CYS A 30 7.98 2.37 10.43
C CYS A 30 7.93 3.40 11.55
N VAL A 31 7.25 3.05 12.62
CA VAL A 31 7.14 3.83 13.85
C VAL A 31 7.36 2.91 15.03
N ASP A 32 8.06 3.39 16.05
CA ASP A 32 8.41 2.60 17.23
C ASP A 32 7.69 3.14 18.46
N LYS A 33 7.21 2.23 19.31
CA LYS A 33 6.63 2.54 20.64
C LYS A 33 5.52 3.57 20.60
N VAL A 34 4.63 3.48 19.61
CA VAL A 34 3.47 4.36 19.50
C VAL A 34 2.24 3.75 20.18
N THR A 35 1.29 4.60 20.52
CA THR A 35 -0.02 4.13 21.00
C THR A 35 -0.78 3.50 19.85
N PRO A 36 -1.23 2.24 19.97
CA PRO A 36 -1.94 1.58 18.89
C PRO A 36 -3.29 2.28 18.63
N PRO A 37 -3.62 2.55 17.34
CA PRO A 37 -4.92 3.07 16.99
C PRO A 37 -6.02 2.01 17.25
N PRO A 38 -7.30 2.41 17.34
CA PRO A 38 -8.40 1.49 17.66
C PRO A 38 -8.46 0.23 16.81
N PHE A 39 -8.18 0.36 15.52
CA PHE A 39 -8.12 -0.79 14.60
C PHE A 39 -7.01 -1.76 14.97
N SER A 40 -5.83 -1.26 15.30
CA SER A 40 -4.69 -2.11 15.71
C SER A 40 -4.96 -2.82 17.05
N ASN A 41 -5.58 -2.13 17.99
CA ASN A 41 -6.02 -2.75 19.26
C ASN A 41 -7.03 -3.87 19.00
N MET A 42 -8.00 -3.67 18.12
CA MET A 42 -8.94 -4.72 17.72
C MET A 42 -8.23 -5.91 17.07
N ALA A 43 -7.23 -5.65 16.22
CA ALA A 43 -6.46 -6.68 15.55
C ALA A 43 -5.59 -7.48 16.55
N LEU A 44 -4.92 -6.81 17.51
CA LEU A 44 -4.14 -7.44 18.56
C LEU A 44 -5.03 -8.35 19.43
N ARG A 45 -6.17 -7.84 19.93
CA ARG A 45 -7.18 -8.66 20.65
C ARG A 45 -7.65 -9.86 19.81
N GLY A 46 -7.78 -9.67 18.51
CA GLY A 46 -8.16 -10.73 17.59
C GLY A 46 -7.15 -11.87 17.48
N ASN A 47 -5.89 -11.58 17.80
CA ASN A 47 -4.79 -12.56 17.90
C ASN A 47 -4.47 -12.95 19.36
N HIS A 48 -5.36 -12.64 20.30
CA HIS A 48 -5.15 -12.90 21.74
C HIS A 48 -3.90 -12.23 22.31
N LEU A 49 -3.50 -11.11 21.73
CA LEU A 49 -2.36 -10.30 22.17
C LEU A 49 -2.84 -9.19 23.13
N PRO A 50 -1.96 -8.74 24.04
CA PRO A 50 -2.21 -7.54 24.83
C PRO A 50 -2.52 -6.34 23.92
N ASP A 51 -3.50 -5.58 24.30
CA ASP A 51 -3.89 -4.31 23.68
C ASP A 51 -3.65 -3.14 24.65
N ASP A 52 -3.80 -1.92 24.16
CA ASP A 52 -3.53 -0.69 24.90
C ASP A 52 -2.09 -0.57 25.44
N GLN A 53 -1.16 -1.37 24.87
CA GLN A 53 0.27 -1.26 25.12
C GLN A 53 0.96 -0.62 23.91
N PRO A 54 2.14 0.00 24.11
CA PRO A 54 2.92 0.52 23.00
C PRO A 54 3.24 -0.55 21.96
N VAL A 55 3.18 -0.15 20.69
CA VAL A 55 3.45 -1.02 19.54
C VAL A 55 4.48 -0.41 18.61
N ASP A 56 5.18 -1.26 17.89
CA ASP A 56 5.94 -0.89 16.70
C ASP A 56 5.02 -1.11 15.49
N GLY A 57 4.82 -0.06 14.69
CA GLY A 57 3.90 -0.09 13.54
C GLY A 57 4.64 0.03 12.21
N TRP A 58 4.03 -0.46 11.14
CA TRP A 58 4.58 -0.33 9.78
C TRP A 58 3.49 -0.14 8.74
N GLN A 59 3.90 0.51 7.64
CA GLN A 59 3.19 0.55 6.38
C GLN A 59 4.22 0.31 5.28
N ILE A 60 4.06 -0.75 4.51
CA ILE A 60 4.95 -1.14 3.42
C ILE A 60 4.13 -1.22 2.14
N CYS A 61 4.45 -0.35 1.19
CA CYS A 61 3.85 -0.35 -0.13
C CYS A 61 4.82 -0.97 -1.11
N GLN A 62 4.42 -2.03 -1.78
CA GLN A 62 5.20 -2.71 -2.82
C GLN A 62 4.48 -2.57 -4.15
N PHE A 63 5.18 -2.09 -5.14
CA PHE A 63 4.73 -2.04 -6.52
C PHE A 63 5.57 -3.02 -7.34
N SER A 64 4.92 -3.99 -7.98
CA SER A 64 5.53 -4.89 -8.95
C SER A 64 4.96 -4.56 -10.32
N ALA A 65 5.82 -4.12 -11.23
CA ALA A 65 5.40 -3.74 -12.58
C ALA A 65 4.69 -4.91 -13.27
N LEU A 66 3.59 -4.60 -13.98
CA LEU A 66 2.75 -5.57 -14.73
C LEU A 66 2.05 -6.64 -13.85
N ARG A 67 2.10 -6.55 -12.54
CA ARG A 67 1.48 -7.51 -11.63
C ARG A 67 0.47 -6.84 -10.71
N GLN A 68 0.93 -6.28 -9.61
CA GLN A 68 0.08 -5.70 -8.58
C GLN A 68 0.81 -4.63 -7.75
N ALA A 69 0.02 -3.85 -7.03
CA ALA A 69 0.50 -3.13 -5.86
C ALA A 69 0.01 -3.84 -4.59
N MET A 70 0.83 -3.86 -3.54
CA MET A 70 0.48 -4.40 -2.24
C MET A 70 0.78 -3.36 -1.17
N ILE A 71 -0.11 -3.28 -0.18
CA ILE A 71 0.05 -2.43 0.98
C ILE A 71 -0.07 -3.30 2.22
N GLU A 72 1.05 -3.60 2.86
CA GLU A 72 1.06 -4.28 4.14
C GLU A 72 1.06 -3.26 5.27
N VAL A 73 0.11 -3.38 6.18
CA VAL A 73 0.01 -2.60 7.41
C VAL A 73 -0.08 -3.52 8.59
N GLY A 74 0.58 -3.15 9.68
CA GLY A 74 0.53 -3.97 10.87
C GLY A 74 1.18 -3.31 12.07
N VAL A 75 1.02 -3.99 13.20
CA VAL A 75 1.63 -3.65 14.47
C VAL A 75 2.16 -4.90 15.17
N ALA A 76 3.26 -4.75 15.86
CA ALA A 76 3.79 -5.74 16.80
C ALA A 76 3.91 -5.11 18.19
N LEU A 77 3.93 -5.93 19.24
CA LEU A 77 4.25 -5.43 20.57
C LEU A 77 5.62 -4.74 20.56
N ALA A 78 5.71 -3.59 21.20
CA ALA A 78 6.92 -2.75 21.14
C ALA A 78 8.19 -3.51 21.56
N GLY A 79 9.26 -3.34 20.79
CA GLY A 79 10.54 -3.98 21.06
C GLY A 79 10.62 -5.46 20.65
N GLN A 80 9.61 -5.99 19.97
CA GLN A 80 9.60 -7.38 19.48
C GLN A 80 10.12 -7.53 18.04
N GLY A 81 10.66 -6.45 17.46
CA GLY A 81 11.24 -6.47 16.10
C GLY A 81 10.33 -5.90 15.00
N GLY A 82 9.22 -5.27 15.35
CA GLY A 82 8.33 -4.56 14.43
C GLY A 82 7.86 -5.45 13.28
N TYR A 83 8.08 -5.03 12.05
CA TYR A 83 7.72 -5.81 10.84
C TYR A 83 8.29 -7.25 10.86
N HIS A 84 9.52 -7.41 11.35
CA HIS A 84 10.22 -8.71 11.40
C HIS A 84 9.85 -9.55 12.63
N ALA A 85 8.95 -9.07 13.48
CA ALA A 85 8.49 -9.80 14.66
C ALA A 85 7.87 -11.15 14.30
N ASP A 86 7.93 -12.11 15.23
CA ASP A 86 7.22 -13.38 15.09
C ASP A 86 5.70 -13.14 14.92
N ALA A 87 5.05 -13.97 14.12
CA ALA A 87 3.61 -13.88 13.88
C ALA A 87 2.77 -13.94 15.15
N LYS A 88 3.31 -14.53 16.23
CA LYS A 88 2.66 -14.67 17.54
C LYS A 88 2.57 -13.38 18.32
N VAL A 89 3.33 -12.35 17.96
CA VAL A 89 3.38 -11.06 18.67
C VAL A 89 2.99 -9.88 17.79
N LYS A 90 2.41 -10.16 16.61
CA LYS A 90 1.99 -9.14 15.65
C LYS A 90 0.59 -9.39 15.09
N ALA A 91 -0.05 -8.33 14.63
CA ALA A 91 -1.28 -8.37 13.85
C ALA A 91 -1.08 -7.52 12.59
N SER A 92 -1.38 -8.08 11.43
CA SER A 92 -1.19 -7.41 10.14
C SER A 92 -2.30 -7.73 9.14
N SER A 93 -2.40 -6.88 8.14
CA SER A 93 -3.21 -7.09 6.96
C SER A 93 -2.47 -6.64 5.72
N ILE A 94 -2.79 -7.27 4.60
CA ILE A 94 -2.26 -6.94 3.28
C ILE A 94 -3.44 -6.60 2.38
N VAL A 95 -3.41 -5.41 1.79
CA VAL A 95 -4.28 -5.05 0.67
C VAL A 95 -3.51 -5.31 -0.61
N VAL A 96 -4.17 -5.95 -1.56
CA VAL A 96 -3.62 -6.23 -2.88
C VAL A 96 -4.48 -5.54 -3.92
N ASP A 97 -3.84 -4.75 -4.77
CA ASP A 97 -4.47 -3.94 -5.79
C ASP A 97 -4.01 -4.40 -7.17
N PHE A 98 -4.98 -4.74 -8.01
CA PHE A 98 -4.75 -5.08 -9.42
C PHE A 98 -5.33 -3.98 -10.29
N VAL A 99 -4.50 -3.44 -11.16
CA VAL A 99 -4.88 -2.41 -12.12
C VAL A 99 -4.78 -3.01 -13.52
N SER A 100 -5.92 -3.13 -14.20
CA SER A 100 -5.98 -3.65 -15.57
C SER A 100 -6.43 -2.55 -16.53
N PRO A 101 -5.63 -2.21 -17.55
CA PRO A 101 -6.05 -1.24 -18.55
C PRO A 101 -7.32 -1.68 -19.28
N GLU A 102 -8.27 -0.74 -19.47
CA GLU A 102 -9.47 -0.93 -20.27
C GLU A 102 -9.42 -0.07 -21.54
N SER A 103 -8.92 1.16 -21.42
CA SER A 103 -8.69 2.09 -22.50
C SER A 103 -7.52 3.01 -22.17
N ASP A 104 -7.20 3.96 -23.03
CA ASP A 104 -6.16 4.97 -22.78
C ASP A 104 -6.42 5.85 -21.53
N THR A 105 -7.68 5.89 -21.07
CA THR A 105 -8.11 6.78 -19.99
C THR A 105 -8.93 6.08 -18.89
N SER A 106 -9.13 4.77 -18.99
CA SER A 106 -9.87 3.98 -18.01
C SER A 106 -9.17 2.69 -17.65
N ILE A 107 -9.40 2.24 -16.42
CA ILE A 107 -8.85 1.01 -15.86
C ILE A 107 -9.93 0.24 -15.12
N TRP A 108 -9.79 -1.06 -15.05
CA TRP A 108 -10.41 -1.89 -14.04
C TRP A 108 -9.51 -1.91 -12.79
N TYR A 109 -10.08 -1.50 -11.67
CA TYR A 109 -9.41 -1.53 -10.37
C TYR A 109 -10.04 -2.61 -9.50
N LEU A 110 -9.29 -3.66 -9.23
CA LEU A 110 -9.69 -4.80 -8.43
C LEU A 110 -8.83 -4.86 -7.17
N TRP A 111 -9.44 -5.05 -6.03
CA TRP A 111 -8.72 -5.13 -4.77
C TRP A 111 -9.18 -6.30 -3.90
N GLY A 112 -8.27 -6.77 -3.06
CA GLY A 112 -8.53 -7.77 -2.04
C GLY A 112 -7.78 -7.46 -0.76
N MET A 113 -8.24 -8.03 0.35
CA MET A 113 -7.59 -7.86 1.65
C MET A 113 -7.43 -9.21 2.34
N ALA A 114 -6.21 -9.52 2.74
CA ALA A 114 -5.88 -10.63 3.62
C ALA A 114 -5.53 -10.10 5.02
N ARG A 115 -5.79 -10.89 6.07
CA ARG A 115 -5.42 -10.56 7.45
C ARG A 115 -5.03 -11.80 8.22
N ASN A 116 -4.17 -11.65 9.23
CA ASN A 116 -3.73 -12.74 10.09
C ASN A 116 -4.48 -12.84 11.44
N PHE A 117 -5.54 -12.05 11.62
CA PHE A 117 -6.35 -12.01 12.85
C PHE A 117 -7.83 -12.27 12.53
N LYS A 118 -8.55 -12.96 13.45
CA LYS A 118 -9.98 -13.29 13.30
C LYS A 118 -10.36 -13.77 11.90
N ALA A 119 -9.55 -14.64 11.29
CA ALA A 119 -9.68 -15.04 9.89
C ALA A 119 -11.05 -15.67 9.55
N THR A 120 -11.69 -16.32 10.52
CA THR A 120 -13.00 -16.99 10.36
C THR A 120 -14.20 -16.08 10.66
N ASP A 121 -13.98 -14.86 11.18
CA ASP A 121 -15.05 -13.92 11.53
C ASP A 121 -15.62 -13.26 10.27
N LYS A 122 -16.75 -13.78 9.80
CA LYS A 122 -17.44 -13.30 8.59
C LYS A 122 -18.05 -11.91 8.78
N ALA A 123 -18.52 -11.57 10.00
CA ALA A 123 -19.08 -10.25 10.28
C ALA A 123 -17.98 -9.18 10.19
N LEU A 124 -16.83 -9.44 10.80
CA LEU A 124 -15.66 -8.57 10.66
C LEU A 124 -15.20 -8.46 9.20
N THR A 125 -15.24 -9.56 8.44
CA THR A 125 -14.89 -9.53 7.00
C THR A 125 -15.80 -8.58 6.23
N ALA A 126 -17.11 -8.60 6.48
CA ALA A 126 -18.06 -7.70 5.84
C ALA A 126 -17.78 -6.22 6.22
N THR A 127 -17.56 -5.95 7.51
CA THR A 127 -17.22 -4.60 8.00
C THR A 127 -15.93 -4.06 7.38
N LEU A 128 -14.89 -4.88 7.32
CA LEU A 128 -13.60 -4.49 6.73
C LEU A 128 -13.73 -4.24 5.22
N ARG A 129 -14.48 -5.08 4.51
CA ARG A 129 -14.76 -4.89 3.08
C ARG A 129 -15.49 -3.57 2.81
N GLU A 130 -16.52 -3.27 3.59
CA GLU A 130 -17.26 -2.02 3.47
C GLU A 130 -16.36 -0.81 3.77
N GLY A 131 -15.63 -0.85 4.88
CA GLY A 131 -14.70 0.21 5.28
C GLY A 131 -13.61 0.47 4.23
N GLN A 132 -12.98 -0.59 3.71
CA GLN A 132 -11.95 -0.46 2.69
C GLN A 132 -12.51 0.06 1.36
N GLY A 133 -13.70 -0.41 0.96
CA GLY A 133 -14.38 0.10 -0.23
C GLY A 133 -14.69 1.60 -0.13
N LYS A 134 -15.10 2.07 1.06
CA LYS A 134 -15.32 3.50 1.32
C LYS A 134 -14.01 4.30 1.20
N ILE A 135 -12.91 3.80 1.75
CA ILE A 135 -11.59 4.44 1.66
C ILE A 135 -11.18 4.62 0.19
N PHE A 136 -11.31 3.58 -0.64
CA PHE A 136 -10.98 3.66 -2.06
C PHE A 136 -11.91 4.59 -2.84
N SER A 137 -13.19 4.69 -2.44
CA SER A 137 -14.12 5.63 -3.08
C SER A 137 -13.77 7.10 -2.81
N GLU A 138 -13.05 7.40 -1.72
CA GLU A 138 -12.56 8.77 -1.43
C GLU A 138 -11.53 9.25 -2.46
N ASP A 139 -10.78 8.34 -3.07
CA ASP A 139 -9.76 8.67 -4.07
C ASP A 139 -10.36 8.87 -5.47
N LEU A 140 -11.50 8.27 -5.75
CA LEU A 140 -12.08 8.21 -7.10
C LEU A 140 -12.28 9.59 -7.71
N GLU A 141 -12.93 10.50 -6.97
CA GLU A 141 -13.17 11.86 -7.45
C GLU A 141 -11.86 12.62 -7.75
N MET A 142 -10.85 12.41 -6.91
CA MET A 142 -9.53 13.05 -7.10
C MET A 142 -8.83 12.51 -8.35
N LEU A 143 -8.84 11.19 -8.56
CA LEU A 143 -8.25 10.55 -9.72
C LEU A 143 -8.93 10.97 -11.02
N GLU A 144 -10.26 11.03 -11.05
CA GLU A 144 -11.03 11.48 -12.21
C GLU A 144 -10.73 12.96 -12.55
N ARG A 145 -10.65 13.83 -11.54
CA ARG A 145 -10.28 15.24 -11.73
C ARG A 145 -8.86 15.39 -12.22
N GLN A 146 -7.93 14.58 -11.68
CA GLN A 146 -6.53 14.56 -12.14
C GLN A 146 -6.46 14.12 -13.61
N GLN A 147 -7.17 13.07 -14.00
CA GLN A 147 -7.21 12.60 -15.39
C GLN A 147 -7.74 13.68 -16.35
N LYS A 148 -8.80 14.39 -15.99
CA LYS A 148 -9.32 15.52 -16.78
C LYS A 148 -8.26 16.61 -16.96
N ASN A 149 -7.50 16.94 -15.91
CA ASN A 149 -6.45 17.93 -15.99
C ASN A 149 -5.28 17.47 -16.86
N LEU A 150 -4.88 16.20 -16.78
CA LEU A 150 -3.83 15.63 -17.62
C LEU A 150 -4.19 15.69 -19.12
N LEU A 151 -5.45 15.40 -19.45
CA LEU A 151 -5.95 15.48 -20.83
C LEU A 151 -6.05 16.93 -21.34
N ALA A 152 -6.46 17.86 -20.47
CA ALA A 152 -6.60 19.27 -20.83
C ALA A 152 -5.24 19.99 -20.99
N TRP A 153 -4.21 19.52 -20.30
CA TRP A 153 -2.89 20.14 -20.25
C TRP A 153 -1.77 19.12 -20.34
N PRO A 154 -1.64 18.40 -21.47
CA PRO A 154 -0.67 17.30 -21.61
C PRO A 154 0.79 17.73 -21.47
N GLU A 155 1.11 18.98 -21.85
CA GLU A 155 2.48 19.52 -21.73
C GLU A 155 2.87 19.88 -20.29
N ARG A 156 1.91 19.90 -19.36
CA ARG A 156 2.20 20.36 -18.01
C ARG A 156 2.99 19.31 -17.24
N ALA A 157 4.20 19.66 -16.83
CA ALA A 157 5.01 18.82 -15.97
C ALA A 157 4.32 18.59 -14.62
N LEU A 158 4.25 17.34 -14.17
CA LEU A 158 3.75 17.01 -12.85
C LEU A 158 4.74 17.46 -11.78
N LEU A 159 4.24 18.15 -10.76
CA LEU A 159 5.02 18.46 -9.58
C LEU A 159 5.38 17.17 -8.84
N LYS A 160 6.66 17.01 -8.52
CA LYS A 160 7.18 15.86 -7.77
C LYS A 160 7.65 16.37 -6.40
N LEU A 161 7.08 15.79 -5.35
CA LEU A 161 7.45 16.08 -3.97
C LEU A 161 8.29 14.91 -3.41
N ASN A 162 9.01 15.14 -2.31
CA ASN A 162 9.79 14.08 -1.67
C ASN A 162 8.92 12.88 -1.25
N ILE A 163 7.66 13.14 -0.89
CA ILE A 163 6.69 12.12 -0.53
C ILE A 163 6.30 11.20 -1.71
N ASP A 164 6.53 11.64 -2.94
CA ASP A 164 6.17 10.91 -4.17
C ASP A 164 7.28 9.94 -4.61
N ALA A 165 8.35 9.77 -3.82
CA ALA A 165 9.51 8.97 -4.21
C ALA A 165 9.14 7.58 -4.76
N GLY A 166 8.23 6.85 -4.09
CA GLY A 166 7.74 5.55 -4.54
C GLY A 166 7.08 5.61 -5.91
N GLY A 167 6.14 6.52 -6.10
CA GLY A 167 5.44 6.71 -7.38
C GLY A 167 6.37 7.15 -8.51
N VAL A 168 7.37 8.01 -8.21
CA VAL A 168 8.39 8.42 -9.19
C VAL A 168 9.24 7.23 -9.64
N GLN A 169 9.67 6.38 -8.71
CA GLN A 169 10.44 5.17 -9.07
C GLN A 169 9.58 4.16 -9.84
N ALA A 170 8.33 3.95 -9.44
CA ALA A 170 7.40 3.08 -10.17
C ALA A 170 7.20 3.53 -11.63
N ARG A 171 7.04 4.84 -11.87
CA ARG A 171 6.98 5.38 -13.24
C ARG A 171 8.27 5.11 -14.03
N ARG A 172 9.44 5.31 -13.42
CA ARG A 172 10.72 5.02 -14.08
C ARG A 172 10.87 3.55 -14.48
N VAL A 173 10.38 2.64 -13.63
CA VAL A 173 10.35 1.21 -13.97
C VAL A 173 9.45 0.96 -15.17
N LEU A 174 8.23 1.51 -15.17
CA LEU A 174 7.30 1.38 -16.31
C LEU A 174 7.88 1.98 -17.59
N ASP A 175 8.42 3.20 -17.53
CA ASP A 175 9.03 3.87 -18.70
C ASP A 175 10.15 3.01 -19.29
N ARG A 176 10.98 2.40 -18.46
CA ARG A 176 12.03 1.48 -18.89
C ARG A 176 11.47 0.24 -19.57
N LEU A 177 10.46 -0.40 -19.01
CA LEU A 177 9.83 -1.59 -19.57
C LEU A 177 9.17 -1.30 -20.92
N ILE A 178 8.46 -0.18 -21.03
CA ILE A 178 7.86 0.30 -22.28
C ILE A 178 8.94 0.55 -23.33
N ALA A 179 10.06 1.19 -22.96
CA ALA A 179 11.16 1.43 -23.89
C ALA A 179 11.79 0.13 -24.41
N VAL A 180 11.94 -0.88 -23.56
CA VAL A 180 12.45 -2.21 -23.95
C VAL A 180 11.48 -2.90 -24.90
N GLU A 181 10.18 -2.88 -24.64
CA GLU A 181 9.16 -3.45 -25.50
C GLU A 181 9.15 -2.78 -26.89
N LEU A 182 9.16 -1.45 -26.93
CA LEU A 182 9.20 -0.67 -28.16
C LEU A 182 10.48 -0.91 -28.99
N ALA A 183 11.60 -1.20 -28.34
CA ALA A 183 12.86 -1.54 -29.02
C ALA A 183 12.89 -2.98 -29.57
N GLY A 184 11.84 -3.78 -29.38
CA GLY A 184 11.75 -5.16 -29.82
C GLY A 184 12.70 -6.14 -29.13
N ALA A 185 13.28 -5.77 -28.01
CA ALA A 185 14.11 -6.66 -27.22
C ALA A 185 13.22 -7.69 -26.49
N PRO A 186 13.57 -9.01 -26.51
CA PRO A 186 12.81 -9.99 -25.75
C PRO A 186 12.85 -9.63 -24.26
N ALA A 187 11.68 -9.53 -23.63
CA ALA A 187 11.58 -9.34 -22.19
C ALA A 187 12.35 -10.48 -21.49
N SER A 188 13.33 -10.14 -20.64
CA SER A 188 14.01 -11.15 -19.83
C SER A 188 13.00 -11.88 -18.97
N PRO A 189 12.99 -13.23 -18.95
CA PRO A 189 12.06 -13.97 -18.11
C PRO A 189 12.30 -13.60 -16.65
N VAL A 190 11.23 -13.23 -15.98
CA VAL A 190 11.24 -13.01 -14.53
C VAL A 190 11.60 -14.34 -13.87
N ALA A 191 12.73 -14.39 -13.16
CA ALA A 191 13.09 -15.55 -12.37
C ALA A 191 11.97 -15.82 -11.35
N ALA A 192 11.26 -16.96 -11.52
CA ALA A 192 10.33 -17.46 -10.54
C ALA A 192 11.16 -17.98 -9.37
N THR A 193 11.10 -17.30 -8.24
CA THR A 193 11.56 -17.80 -6.92
C THR A 193 10.37 -17.99 -6.02
#